data_ff3484a905ad329ad081e713d5549b16
#
_entry.id   ff3484a905ad329ad081e713d5549b16
#
_cell.length_a   1.000
_cell.length_b   1.000
_cell.length_c   1.000
_cell.angle_alpha   90.00
_cell.angle_beta   90.00
_cell.angle_gamma   90.00
#
_symmetry.space_group_name_H-M   'P 1'
#
loop_
_entity.id
_entity.type
_entity.pdbx_description
1 polymer ?
#
loop_
_entity_poly.entity_id
_entity_poly.type
_entity_poly.pdbx_seq_one_letter_code
_entity_poly.pdbx_strand_id
1 'polypeptide(L)'
;MAEEFSTDGMLDMYLFENGQLLEQLQDMVLEQKDADCFDEDSINEIFRTMHTIKGSSGIMMFDEITAVAHKLEDVFYYLRESHPENVPHLELVDHVLEVADFITNEMDKIRNGDPLDGQAGEIVATLDEFLEKIKGGGDGGKGLLPGAMAPGL
;
A
#
# COMPACT_ATOMS: atom_id res chain seq x y z
N MET A 1 -1.93 -31.32 17.71
CA MET A 1 -0.52 -31.32 17.29
C MET A 1 -0.37 -30.99 15.81
N ALA A 2 -1.01 -31.77 14.93
CA ALA A 2 -0.91 -31.51 13.49
C ALA A 2 -1.44 -30.12 13.16
N GLU A 3 -2.53 -29.73 13.78
CA GLU A 3 -3.13 -28.44 13.57
C GLU A 3 -2.20 -27.30 13.95
N GLU A 4 -1.59 -27.41 15.11
CA GLU A 4 -0.61 -26.43 15.58
C GLU A 4 0.57 -26.32 14.64
N PHE A 5 1.05 -27.47 14.21
CA PHE A 5 2.19 -27.52 13.32
C PHE A 5 1.85 -26.86 11.98
N SER A 6 0.66 -27.15 11.46
CA SER A 6 0.18 -26.52 10.21
C SER A 6 0.08 -25.02 10.34
N THR A 7 -0.46 -24.55 11.47
CA THR A 7 -0.61 -23.12 11.70
C THR A 7 0.76 -22.44 11.77
N ASP A 8 1.70 -23.07 12.46
CA ASP A 8 3.05 -22.54 12.55
C ASP A 8 3.70 -22.49 11.18
N GLY A 9 3.51 -23.53 10.37
CA GLY A 9 4.06 -23.53 9.03
C GLY A 9 3.47 -22.46 8.13
N MET A 10 2.16 -22.23 8.25
CA MET A 10 1.51 -21.17 7.49
C MET A 10 2.01 -19.80 7.90
N LEU A 11 2.19 -19.61 9.20
CA LEU A 11 2.70 -18.33 9.70
C LEU A 11 4.13 -18.07 9.25
N ASP A 12 4.98 -19.09 9.33
CA ASP A 12 6.35 -18.95 8.87
C ASP A 12 6.41 -18.63 7.39
N MET A 13 5.57 -19.28 6.59
CA MET A 13 5.51 -19.01 5.15
C MET A 13 5.03 -17.59 4.89
N TYR A 14 4.00 -17.15 5.62
CA TYR A 14 3.49 -15.80 5.51
C TYR A 14 4.59 -14.77 5.76
N LEU A 15 5.33 -14.94 6.86
CA LEU A 15 6.37 -14.01 7.24
C LEU A 15 7.51 -13.99 6.24
N PHE A 16 7.89 -15.17 5.76
CA PHE A 16 8.99 -15.27 4.80
C PHE A 16 8.62 -14.62 3.48
N GLU A 17 7.48 -14.99 2.93
CA GLU A 17 7.09 -14.50 1.60
C GLU A 17 6.80 -13.00 1.60
N ASN A 18 6.06 -12.54 2.59
CA ASN A 18 5.73 -11.12 2.63
C ASN A 18 6.92 -10.26 3.03
N GLY A 19 7.80 -10.81 3.86
CA GLY A 19 9.05 -10.13 4.19
C GLY A 19 9.90 -9.88 2.96
N GLN A 20 10.01 -10.90 2.09
CA GLN A 20 10.76 -10.74 0.84
C GLN A 20 10.11 -9.71 -0.08
N LEU A 21 8.79 -9.76 -0.19
CA LEU A 21 8.08 -8.80 -1.04
C LEU A 21 8.30 -7.38 -0.56
N LEU A 22 8.25 -7.16 0.75
CA LEU A 22 8.47 -5.83 1.29
C LEU A 22 9.89 -5.33 1.07
N GLU A 23 10.86 -6.22 1.21
CA GLU A 23 12.25 -5.85 0.99
C GLU A 23 12.48 -5.44 -0.46
N GLN A 24 11.96 -6.23 -1.39
CA GLN A 24 12.06 -5.91 -2.81
C GLN A 24 11.35 -4.61 -3.14
N LEU A 25 10.19 -4.39 -2.54
CA LEU A 25 9.42 -3.18 -2.74
C LEU A 25 10.20 -1.95 -2.28
N GLN A 26 10.77 -2.02 -1.09
CA GLN A 26 11.52 -0.90 -0.54
C GLN A 26 12.74 -0.58 -1.39
N ASP A 27 13.45 -1.60 -1.84
CA ASP A 27 14.62 -1.40 -2.68
C ASP A 27 14.23 -0.71 -3.99
N MET A 28 13.18 -1.17 -4.62
CA MET A 28 12.73 -0.61 -5.89
C MET A 28 12.27 0.83 -5.73
N VAL A 29 11.52 1.11 -4.66
CA VAL A 29 10.99 2.45 -4.43
C VAL A 29 12.13 3.43 -4.16
N LEU A 30 13.13 3.01 -3.37
CA LEU A 30 14.26 3.87 -3.07
C LEU A 30 15.10 4.14 -4.32
N GLU A 31 15.21 3.18 -5.22
CA GLU A 31 15.91 3.39 -6.49
C GLU A 31 15.22 4.44 -7.35
N GLN A 32 13.91 4.54 -7.25
CA GLN A 32 13.16 5.48 -8.09
C GLN A 32 12.74 6.74 -7.38
N LYS A 33 13.26 6.96 -6.18
CA LYS A 33 12.89 8.11 -5.36
C LYS A 33 13.14 9.44 -6.06
N ASP A 34 14.24 9.53 -6.81
CA ASP A 34 14.63 10.77 -7.46
C ASP A 34 14.09 10.91 -8.88
N ALA A 35 13.33 9.93 -9.35
CA ALA A 35 12.67 10.02 -10.65
C ALA A 35 11.48 10.97 -10.58
N ASP A 36 11.00 11.37 -11.75
CA ASP A 36 9.82 12.23 -11.82
C ASP A 36 8.54 11.48 -11.51
N CYS A 37 8.51 10.19 -11.79
CA CYS A 37 7.35 9.35 -11.54
C CYS A 37 7.79 7.89 -11.58
N PHE A 38 6.91 7.01 -11.07
CA PHE A 38 7.11 5.57 -11.25
C PHE A 38 6.77 5.20 -12.69
N ASP A 39 7.57 4.32 -13.28
CA ASP A 39 7.22 3.80 -14.60
C ASP A 39 6.10 2.75 -14.47
N GLU A 40 5.58 2.35 -15.61
CA GLU A 40 4.45 1.43 -15.66
C GLU A 40 4.73 0.10 -14.98
N ASP A 41 5.93 -0.43 -15.20
CA ASP A 41 6.32 -1.69 -14.59
C ASP A 41 6.36 -1.58 -13.07
N SER A 42 6.86 -0.48 -12.55
CA SER A 42 6.93 -0.26 -11.11
C SER A 42 5.54 -0.12 -10.50
N ILE A 43 4.66 0.60 -11.17
CA ILE A 43 3.28 0.75 -10.70
C ILE A 43 2.61 -0.61 -10.62
N ASN A 44 2.78 -1.44 -11.66
CA ASN A 44 2.22 -2.78 -11.66
C ASN A 44 2.82 -3.65 -10.57
N GLU A 45 4.10 -3.52 -10.32
CA GLU A 45 4.77 -4.32 -9.30
C GLU A 45 4.27 -3.96 -7.90
N ILE A 46 4.15 -2.66 -7.62
CA ILE A 46 3.64 -2.22 -6.33
C ILE A 46 2.20 -2.68 -6.15
N PHE A 47 1.39 -2.54 -7.21
CA PHE A 47 0.01 -3.01 -7.17
C PHE A 47 -0.05 -4.51 -6.82
N ARG A 48 0.72 -5.32 -7.52
CA ARG A 48 0.70 -6.78 -7.30
C ARG A 48 1.22 -7.15 -5.91
N THR A 49 2.25 -6.45 -5.45
CA THR A 49 2.79 -6.70 -4.12
C THR A 49 1.72 -6.44 -3.05
N MET A 50 1.03 -5.30 -3.16
CA MET A 50 -0.01 -4.98 -2.20
C MET A 50 -1.19 -5.94 -2.29
N HIS A 51 -1.53 -6.35 -3.51
CA HIS A 51 -2.60 -7.33 -3.70
C HIS A 51 -2.26 -8.66 -3.01
N THR A 52 -1.03 -9.12 -3.15
CA THR A 52 -0.58 -10.35 -2.54
C THR A 52 -0.58 -10.25 -1.02
N ILE A 53 -0.04 -9.17 -0.48
CA ILE A 53 0.00 -8.96 0.97
C ILE A 53 -1.42 -8.85 1.54
N LYS A 54 -2.29 -8.12 0.84
CA LYS A 54 -3.69 -8.02 1.25
C LYS A 54 -4.34 -9.40 1.35
N GLY A 55 -4.15 -10.21 0.31
CA GLY A 55 -4.77 -11.53 0.27
C GLY A 55 -4.27 -12.45 1.38
N SER A 56 -2.96 -12.54 1.53
CA SER A 56 -2.40 -13.45 2.55
C SER A 56 -2.68 -12.95 3.96
N SER A 57 -2.65 -11.63 4.18
CA SER A 57 -2.95 -11.08 5.49
C SER A 57 -4.42 -11.28 5.86
N GLY A 58 -5.31 -11.19 4.87
CA GLY A 58 -6.73 -11.46 5.09
C GLY A 58 -6.97 -12.89 5.53
N ILE A 59 -6.28 -13.85 4.89
CA ILE A 59 -6.40 -15.25 5.27
C ILE A 59 -5.93 -15.47 6.72
N MET A 60 -4.85 -14.80 7.09
CA MET A 60 -4.30 -14.89 8.45
C MET A 60 -5.06 -14.04 9.47
N MET A 61 -6.04 -13.26 8.99
CA MET A 61 -6.86 -12.38 9.83
C MET A 61 -6.08 -11.26 10.50
N PHE A 62 -5.04 -10.79 9.84
CA PHE A 62 -4.28 -9.62 10.28
C PHE A 62 -4.93 -8.37 9.68
N ASP A 63 -6.00 -7.93 10.31
CA ASP A 63 -6.92 -6.93 9.73
C ASP A 63 -6.27 -5.58 9.48
N GLU A 64 -5.37 -5.15 10.36
CA GLU A 64 -4.73 -3.84 10.18
C GLU A 64 -3.75 -3.85 9.02
N ILE A 65 -3.00 -4.94 8.86
CA ILE A 65 -2.10 -5.09 7.71
C ILE A 65 -2.93 -5.13 6.43
N THR A 66 -4.01 -5.91 6.44
CA THR A 66 -4.91 -6.01 5.29
C THR A 66 -5.43 -4.64 4.89
N ALA A 67 -5.82 -3.82 5.86
CA ALA A 67 -6.40 -2.52 5.58
C ALA A 67 -5.42 -1.57 4.90
N VAL A 68 -4.18 -1.49 5.38
CA VAL A 68 -3.21 -0.58 4.74
C VAL A 68 -2.81 -1.08 3.36
N ALA A 69 -2.64 -2.40 3.22
CA ALA A 69 -2.28 -2.97 1.91
C ALA A 69 -3.40 -2.72 0.90
N HIS A 70 -4.65 -2.90 1.33
CA HIS A 70 -5.80 -2.68 0.46
C HIS A 70 -5.87 -1.23 -0.01
N LYS A 71 -5.66 -0.29 0.89
CA LYS A 71 -5.76 1.12 0.51
C LYS A 71 -4.64 1.52 -0.44
N LEU A 72 -3.42 1.03 -0.22
CA LEU A 72 -2.34 1.33 -1.15
C LEU A 72 -2.58 0.65 -2.49
N GLU A 73 -3.15 -0.55 -2.48
CA GLU A 73 -3.55 -1.22 -3.71
C GLU A 73 -4.53 -0.34 -4.49
N ASP A 74 -5.50 0.27 -3.82
CA ASP A 74 -6.48 1.16 -4.46
C ASP A 74 -5.78 2.34 -5.13
N VAL A 75 -4.81 2.94 -4.45
CA VAL A 75 -4.06 4.06 -5.02
C VAL A 75 -3.35 3.64 -6.30
N PHE A 76 -2.69 2.49 -6.27
CA PHE A 76 -1.92 2.05 -7.43
C PHE A 76 -2.80 1.50 -8.53
N TYR A 77 -3.97 0.97 -8.18
CA TYR A 77 -4.97 0.62 -9.20
C TYR A 77 -5.38 1.86 -9.98
N TYR A 78 -5.66 2.96 -9.28
CA TYR A 78 -6.02 4.21 -9.93
C TYR A 78 -4.89 4.72 -10.83
N LEU A 79 -3.64 4.67 -10.34
CA LEU A 79 -2.51 5.12 -11.13
C LEU A 79 -2.36 4.29 -12.40
N ARG A 80 -2.55 2.98 -12.29
CA ARG A 80 -2.41 2.10 -13.43
C ARG A 80 -3.49 2.30 -14.48
N GLU A 81 -4.74 2.49 -14.04
CA GLU A 81 -5.86 2.58 -14.96
C GLU A 81 -6.05 3.96 -15.55
N SER A 82 -5.78 4.99 -14.79
CA SER A 82 -6.10 6.37 -15.17
C SER A 82 -4.91 7.17 -15.68
N HIS A 83 -3.70 6.72 -15.41
CA HIS A 83 -2.47 7.41 -15.83
C HIS A 83 -2.55 8.91 -15.54
N PRO A 84 -2.83 9.30 -14.30
CA PRO A 84 -3.00 10.73 -13.99
C PRO A 84 -1.67 11.47 -14.14
N GLU A 85 -1.78 12.73 -14.54
CA GLU A 85 -0.62 13.61 -14.57
C GLU A 85 -0.50 14.32 -13.24
N ASN A 86 0.62 14.93 -12.99
CA ASN A 86 0.82 15.78 -11.81
C ASN A 86 0.65 15.05 -10.48
N VAL A 87 1.04 13.77 -10.44
CA VAL A 87 1.10 13.04 -9.17
C VAL A 87 2.35 13.50 -8.43
N PRO A 88 2.23 13.94 -7.17
CA PRO A 88 3.41 14.34 -6.41
C PRO A 88 4.23 13.11 -6.04
N HIS A 89 5.31 12.90 -6.79
CA HIS A 89 6.07 11.65 -6.72
C HIS A 89 6.70 11.40 -5.34
N LEU A 90 7.33 12.44 -4.76
CA LEU A 90 7.98 12.25 -3.45
C LEU A 90 6.97 11.94 -2.37
N GLU A 91 5.80 12.57 -2.44
CA GLU A 91 4.73 12.28 -1.50
C GLU A 91 4.27 10.84 -1.65
N LEU A 92 4.12 10.38 -2.89
CA LEU A 92 3.73 9.00 -3.17
C LEU A 92 4.77 8.02 -2.65
N VAL A 93 6.05 8.31 -2.88
CA VAL A 93 7.14 7.49 -2.36
C VAL A 93 7.04 7.38 -0.83
N ASP A 94 6.82 8.51 -0.16
CA ASP A 94 6.70 8.51 1.30
C ASP A 94 5.53 7.64 1.76
N HIS A 95 4.41 7.69 1.05
CA HIS A 95 3.26 6.87 1.39
C HIS A 95 3.57 5.38 1.25
N VAL A 96 4.25 5.00 0.17
CA VAL A 96 4.59 3.59 -0.03
C VAL A 96 5.52 3.12 1.09
N LEU A 97 6.53 3.93 1.42
CA LEU A 97 7.47 3.56 2.47
C LEU A 97 6.79 3.50 3.84
N GLU A 98 5.85 4.39 4.10
CA GLU A 98 5.10 4.37 5.35
C GLU A 98 4.28 3.09 5.52
N VAL A 99 3.62 2.67 4.44
CA VAL A 99 2.87 1.41 4.46
C VAL A 99 3.82 0.24 4.68
N ALA A 100 4.94 0.22 3.96
CA ALA A 100 5.92 -0.86 4.10
C ALA A 100 6.46 -0.93 5.54
N ASP A 101 6.74 0.22 6.14
CA ASP A 101 7.21 0.27 7.52
C ASP A 101 6.17 -0.25 8.50
N PHE A 102 4.92 0.16 8.31
CA PHE A 102 3.84 -0.30 9.18
C PHE A 102 3.73 -1.82 9.14
N ILE A 103 3.72 -2.38 7.93
CA ILE A 103 3.58 -3.83 7.76
C ILE A 103 4.79 -4.55 8.36
N THR A 104 5.99 -4.04 8.10
CA THR A 104 7.21 -4.64 8.63
C THR A 104 7.19 -4.66 10.16
N ASN A 105 6.77 -3.56 10.77
CA ASN A 105 6.69 -3.47 12.23
C ASN A 105 5.70 -4.46 12.80
N GLU A 106 4.54 -4.62 12.16
CA GLU A 106 3.56 -5.59 12.62
C GLU A 106 4.07 -7.02 12.44
N MET A 107 4.77 -7.28 11.34
CA MET A 107 5.36 -8.61 11.13
C MET A 107 6.42 -8.93 12.18
N ASP A 108 7.21 -7.93 12.57
CA ASP A 108 8.20 -8.14 13.64
C ASP A 108 7.51 -8.48 14.96
N LYS A 109 6.38 -7.85 15.24
CA LYS A 109 5.60 -8.21 16.44
C LYS A 109 5.14 -9.65 16.37
N ILE A 110 4.68 -10.09 15.19
CA ILE A 110 4.26 -11.48 15.01
C ILE A 110 5.44 -12.42 15.30
N ARG A 111 6.63 -12.12 14.76
CA ARG A 111 7.81 -12.95 14.98
C ARG A 111 8.16 -13.06 16.46
N ASN A 112 7.98 -11.98 17.20
CA ASN A 112 8.35 -11.91 18.60
C ASN A 112 7.26 -12.38 19.54
N GLY A 113 6.09 -12.71 19.01
CA GLY A 113 4.96 -13.11 19.85
C GLY A 113 4.29 -11.96 20.56
N ASP A 114 4.51 -10.74 20.09
CA ASP A 114 3.94 -9.54 20.69
C ASP A 114 2.54 -9.27 20.13
N PRO A 115 1.71 -8.52 20.86
CA PRO A 115 0.39 -8.17 20.34
C PRO A 115 0.47 -7.27 19.11
N LEU A 116 -0.45 -7.48 18.17
CA LEU A 116 -0.57 -6.64 16.99
C LEU A 116 -1.40 -5.41 17.36
N ASP A 117 -0.76 -4.42 17.92
CA ASP A 117 -1.44 -3.24 18.43
C ASP A 117 -1.34 -2.01 17.53
N GLY A 118 -0.71 -2.16 16.36
CA GLY A 118 -0.67 -1.08 15.40
C GLY A 118 -2.05 -0.81 14.84
N GLN A 119 -2.31 0.44 14.52
CA GLN A 119 -3.62 0.85 14.03
C GLN A 119 -3.47 1.46 12.65
N ALA A 120 -4.23 0.93 11.71
CA ALA A 120 -4.16 1.33 10.31
C ALA A 120 -4.92 2.62 10.00
N GLY A 121 -5.79 3.04 10.90
CA GLY A 121 -6.75 4.11 10.60
C GLY A 121 -6.14 5.38 10.06
N GLU A 122 -5.07 5.85 10.67
CA GLU A 122 -4.43 7.09 10.26
C GLU A 122 -3.80 6.96 8.87
N ILE A 123 -3.10 5.86 8.65
CA ILE A 123 -2.47 5.63 7.34
C ILE A 123 -3.52 5.51 6.26
N VAL A 124 -4.58 4.75 6.54
CA VAL A 124 -5.68 4.58 5.58
C VAL A 124 -6.31 5.93 5.25
N ALA A 125 -6.56 6.76 6.27
CA ALA A 125 -7.16 8.08 6.05
C ALA A 125 -6.25 8.97 5.21
N THR A 126 -4.96 8.94 5.49
CA THR A 126 -3.99 9.73 4.74
C THR A 126 -3.92 9.30 3.28
N LEU A 127 -3.91 7.98 3.05
CA LEU A 127 -3.91 7.46 1.68
C LEU A 127 -5.20 7.80 0.95
N ASP A 128 -6.32 7.75 1.66
CA ASP A 128 -7.59 8.10 1.05
C ASP A 128 -7.61 9.56 0.63
N GLU A 129 -7.09 10.44 1.47
CA GLU A 129 -6.95 11.86 1.12
C GLU A 129 -6.05 12.06 -0.10
N PHE A 130 -4.94 11.33 -0.14
CA PHE A 130 -4.04 11.40 -1.28
C PHE A 130 -4.74 10.94 -2.56
N LEU A 131 -5.46 9.84 -2.47
CA LEU A 131 -6.19 9.31 -3.62
C LEU A 131 -7.22 10.31 -4.13
N GLU A 132 -7.97 10.93 -3.23
CA GLU A 132 -8.95 11.95 -3.62
C GLU A 132 -8.26 13.14 -4.27
N LYS A 133 -7.11 13.54 -3.74
CA LYS A 133 -6.36 14.65 -4.29
C LYS A 133 -5.94 14.39 -5.73
N ILE A 134 -5.41 13.20 -6.00
CA ILE A 134 -4.95 12.92 -7.37
C ILE A 134 -6.10 12.63 -8.32
N LYS A 135 -7.24 12.18 -7.80
CA LYS A 135 -8.44 11.99 -8.62
C LYS A 135 -9.07 13.31 -8.99
N GLY A 136 -9.15 14.21 -8.04
CA GLY A 136 -9.85 15.46 -8.22
C GLY A 136 -9.02 16.56 -8.82
N GLY A 137 -7.74 16.32 -9.00
CA GLY A 137 -6.85 17.37 -9.38
C GLY A 137 -6.93 18.47 -8.35
N GLY A 138 -7.28 18.22 -7.44
CA GLY A 138 -7.41 19.01 -6.40
C GLY A 138 -6.87 20.34 -6.21
N ASP A 139 -7.18 20.00 -6.94
CA ASP A 139 -7.04 20.84 -6.87
C ASP A 139 -7.15 21.41 -7.02
N GLY A 140 -7.20 21.42 -7.18
CA GLY A 140 -7.38 21.98 -7.29
C GLY A 140 -7.91 22.19 -7.49
N GLY A 141 -7.99 22.17 -7.62
CA GLY A 141 -8.62 22.35 -7.74
C GLY A 141 -9.44 22.22 -7.87
N LYS A 142 -9.64 22.18 -7.77
CA LYS A 142 -10.42 22.08 -7.86
C LYS A 142 -11.07 22.09 -8.25
N GLY A 143 -11.08 22.12 -8.50
CA GLY A 143 -11.88 22.14 -9.00
C GLY A 143 -12.50 21.94 -9.49
N LEU A 144 -12.51 21.93 -9.71
CA LEU A 144 -13.22 21.84 -10.29
C LEU A 144 -13.94 21.48 -10.50
N LEU A 145 -14.03 21.35 -10.61
CA LEU A 145 -14.80 21.10 -10.97
C LEU A 145 -15.40 20.81 -11.15
N PRO A 146 -15.53 20.87 -11.34
CA PRO A 146 -16.28 20.51 -11.78
C PRO A 146 -16.57 20.27 -12.16
N GLY A 147 -16.39 20.35 -12.32
CA GLY A 147 -16.81 20.25 -12.79
C GLY A 147 -16.86 19.87 -13.06
N ALA A 148 -16.64 19.93 -13.04
CA ALA A 148 -16.73 19.85 -13.31
C ALA A 148 -16.83 19.39 -13.44
N MET A 149 -16.57 19.38 -13.37
CA MET A 149 -16.67 19.23 -13.49
C MET A 149 -16.97 18.84 -13.56
N ALA A 150 -16.88 18.82 -13.60
CA ALA A 150 -17.13 18.74 -13.74
C ALA A 150 -17.36 18.38 -13.91
N PRO A 151 -17.29 18.35 -14.04
CA PRO A 151 -17.61 18.23 -14.37
C PRO A 151 -17.86 18.12 -14.56
N GLY A 152 -17.71 18.23 -14.67
CA GLY A 152 -17.98 18.42 -14.90
C GLY A 152 -18.24 18.43 -14.93
N LEU A 153 -18.10 18.36 -15.13
CA LEU A 153 -18.36 18.60 -15.25
C LEU A 153 -18.46 18.62 -15.26
#